data_b3a1764a2baf197b8b552f58456bdf85
#
_entry.id   b3a1764a2baf197b8b552f58456bdf85
#
_cell.length_a   1.000
_cell.length_b   1.000
_cell.length_c   1.000
_cell.angle_alpha   90.00
_cell.angle_beta   90.00
_cell.angle_gamma   90.00
#
_symmetry.space_group_name_H-M   'P 1'
#
loop_
_entity.id
_entity.type
_entity.pdbx_description
1 polymer ?
#
loop_
_entity_poly.entity_id
_entity_poly.type
_entity_poly.pdbx_seq_one_letter_code
_entity_poly.pdbx_strand_id
1 'polypeptide(L)'
;RDWFYYGAEGKDFEYTDDNKVHRLTTDWGMAGYTQGTFFNVTQTDDVDFNQWDEVKELNENAKPSVMIGFNLDTSEIETELANCRAVYEKYYSELFTGAREPREMVETINEELEKAGWETIREEAQKQIDAQK
;
A
#
# COMPACT_ATOMS: atom_id res chain seq x y z
N ARG A 1 -17.44 -15.10 -10.17
CA ARG A 1 -16.36 -14.52 -9.38
C ARG A 1 -15.10 -15.37 -9.45
N ASP A 2 -15.23 -16.69 -9.27
CA ASP A 2 -14.11 -17.63 -9.26
C ASP A 2 -13.36 -17.65 -10.61
N TRP A 3 -14.07 -17.58 -11.73
CA TRP A 3 -13.47 -17.46 -13.06
C TRP A 3 -12.54 -16.25 -13.20
N PHE A 4 -12.91 -15.18 -12.53
CA PHE A 4 -12.10 -13.96 -12.55
C PHE A 4 -10.88 -14.10 -11.65
N TYR A 5 -11.02 -14.78 -10.52
CA TYR A 5 -9.99 -14.91 -9.52
C TYR A 5 -9.03 -16.08 -9.82
N TYR A 6 -9.56 -17.21 -10.26
CA TYR A 6 -8.80 -18.44 -10.50
C TYR A 6 -8.53 -18.76 -11.96
N GLY A 7 -9.17 -18.09 -12.92
CA GLY A 7 -9.02 -18.35 -14.35
C GLY A 7 -10.19 -19.16 -14.94
N ALA A 8 -9.91 -20.00 -15.94
CA ALA A 8 -10.91 -20.80 -16.62
C ALA A 8 -11.04 -22.19 -15.97
N GLU A 9 -12.28 -22.57 -15.63
CA GLU A 9 -12.62 -23.88 -15.12
C GLU A 9 -12.22 -24.99 -16.10
N GLY A 10 -11.65 -26.08 -15.60
CA GLY A 10 -11.14 -27.21 -16.37
C GLY A 10 -9.77 -26.96 -17.01
N LYS A 11 -9.24 -25.72 -16.92
CA LYS A 11 -7.91 -25.36 -17.40
C LYS A 11 -7.01 -24.85 -16.27
N ASP A 12 -7.46 -23.86 -15.55
CA ASP A 12 -6.67 -23.19 -14.51
C ASP A 12 -7.09 -23.64 -13.10
N PHE A 13 -8.36 -24.05 -12.96
CA PHE A 13 -8.92 -24.64 -11.74
C PHE A 13 -10.05 -25.60 -12.03
N GLU A 14 -10.45 -26.38 -11.03
CA GLU A 14 -11.66 -27.23 -11.02
C GLU A 14 -12.33 -27.17 -9.64
N TYR A 15 -13.63 -27.53 -9.59
CA TYR A 15 -14.31 -27.66 -8.33
C TYR A 15 -14.16 -29.08 -7.78
N THR A 16 -13.91 -29.18 -6.48
CA THR A 16 -13.92 -30.47 -5.75
C THR A 16 -15.34 -30.87 -5.39
N ASP A 17 -15.52 -32.13 -4.94
CA ASP A 17 -16.82 -32.67 -4.51
C ASP A 17 -17.43 -31.89 -3.33
N ASP A 18 -16.59 -31.27 -2.49
CA ASP A 18 -16.99 -30.42 -1.35
C ASP A 18 -17.19 -28.96 -1.76
N ASN A 19 -17.25 -28.68 -3.05
CA ASN A 19 -17.45 -27.33 -3.60
C ASN A 19 -16.35 -26.34 -3.21
N LYS A 20 -15.12 -26.82 -3.07
CA LYS A 20 -13.91 -26.00 -2.99
C LYS A 20 -13.24 -25.88 -4.36
N VAL A 21 -12.28 -24.99 -4.48
CA VAL A 21 -11.48 -24.83 -5.70
C VAL A 21 -10.15 -25.55 -5.56
N HIS A 22 -9.88 -26.48 -6.47
CA HIS A 22 -8.57 -27.05 -6.71
C HIS A 22 -7.86 -26.30 -7.84
N ARG A 23 -6.71 -25.72 -7.57
CA ARG A 23 -5.92 -25.00 -8.59
C ARG A 23 -5.09 -25.98 -9.40
N LEU A 24 -5.29 -25.98 -10.72
CA LEU A 24 -4.53 -26.82 -11.68
C LEU A 24 -3.23 -26.16 -12.11
N THR A 25 -3.13 -24.84 -12.00
CA THR A 25 -1.92 -24.07 -12.36
C THR A 25 -1.76 -22.83 -11.47
N THR A 26 -0.53 -22.35 -11.37
CA THR A 26 -0.18 -21.08 -10.75
C THR A 26 0.06 -19.95 -11.76
N ASP A 27 -0.08 -20.24 -13.05
CA ASP A 27 0.20 -19.28 -14.13
C ASP A 27 -0.85 -18.16 -14.22
N TRP A 28 -2.10 -18.46 -13.79
CA TRP A 28 -3.12 -17.45 -13.68
C TRP A 28 -2.95 -16.67 -12.38
N GLY A 29 -2.71 -15.39 -12.50
CA GLY A 29 -2.63 -14.47 -11.37
C GLY A 29 -3.39 -13.19 -11.65
N MET A 30 -4.23 -12.79 -10.71
CA MET A 30 -4.95 -11.54 -10.77
C MET A 30 -4.84 -10.79 -9.45
N ALA A 31 -4.72 -9.46 -9.55
CA ALA A 31 -4.76 -8.57 -8.40
C ALA A 31 -6.22 -8.45 -7.90
N GLY A 32 -6.73 -9.52 -7.27
CA GLY A 32 -8.12 -9.65 -6.84
C GLY A 32 -8.61 -8.50 -5.96
N TYR A 33 -7.70 -7.88 -5.21
CA TYR A 33 -7.97 -6.71 -4.37
C TYR A 33 -8.36 -5.44 -5.15
N THR A 34 -8.09 -5.39 -6.46
CA THR A 34 -8.46 -4.25 -7.31
C THR A 34 -9.86 -4.36 -7.91
N GLN A 35 -10.51 -5.51 -7.76
CA GLN A 35 -11.72 -5.88 -8.49
C GLN A 35 -12.95 -6.07 -7.60
N GLY A 36 -13.07 -5.29 -6.55
CA GLY A 36 -14.15 -5.37 -5.57
C GLY A 36 -13.86 -6.39 -4.48
N THR A 37 -14.91 -6.89 -3.83
CA THR A 37 -14.75 -7.81 -2.71
C THR A 37 -14.39 -9.23 -3.14
N PHE A 38 -13.47 -9.88 -2.43
CA PHE A 38 -13.12 -11.29 -2.58
C PHE A 38 -13.90 -12.21 -1.60
N PHE A 39 -14.73 -11.66 -0.73
CA PHE A 39 -15.54 -12.48 0.21
C PHE A 39 -16.54 -13.41 -0.47
N ASN A 40 -16.77 -13.26 -1.77
CA ASN A 40 -17.60 -14.12 -2.60
C ASN A 40 -16.79 -15.11 -3.46
N VAL A 41 -15.48 -15.21 -3.22
CA VAL A 41 -14.60 -16.17 -3.91
C VAL A 41 -14.66 -17.48 -3.15
N THR A 42 -14.78 -18.59 -3.89
CA THR A 42 -14.83 -19.93 -3.30
C THR A 42 -13.49 -20.27 -2.65
N GLN A 43 -13.51 -20.90 -1.50
CA GLN A 43 -12.33 -21.35 -0.78
C GLN A 43 -11.55 -22.39 -1.60
N THR A 44 -10.22 -22.36 -1.52
CA THR A 44 -9.36 -23.38 -2.10
C THR A 44 -9.27 -24.63 -1.20
N ASP A 45 -8.92 -25.77 -1.77
CA ASP A 45 -8.82 -27.05 -1.07
C ASP A 45 -7.48 -27.25 -0.33
N ASP A 46 -6.50 -26.38 -0.56
CA ASP A 46 -5.16 -26.40 0.04
C ASP A 46 -5.10 -25.81 1.46
N VAL A 47 -6.22 -25.28 1.96
CA VAL A 47 -6.33 -24.75 3.33
C VAL A 47 -7.53 -25.35 4.07
N ASP A 48 -7.36 -25.60 5.36
CA ASP A 48 -8.38 -26.23 6.21
C ASP A 48 -9.39 -25.23 6.81
N PHE A 49 -9.16 -23.93 6.63
CA PHE A 49 -9.98 -22.85 7.15
C PHE A 49 -10.46 -21.91 6.03
N ASN A 50 -11.56 -21.21 6.26
CA ASN A 50 -12.02 -20.19 5.31
C ASN A 50 -11.20 -18.90 5.47
N GLN A 51 -10.22 -18.72 4.61
CA GLN A 51 -9.35 -17.56 4.60
C GLN A 51 -10.09 -16.21 4.48
N TRP A 52 -11.26 -16.21 3.87
CA TRP A 52 -12.04 -14.98 3.70
C TRP A 52 -12.78 -14.59 4.97
N ASP A 53 -13.22 -15.55 5.77
CA ASP A 53 -13.82 -15.29 7.09
C ASP A 53 -12.76 -14.74 8.04
N GLU A 54 -11.53 -15.26 8.02
CA GLU A 54 -10.41 -14.74 8.79
C GLU A 54 -10.07 -13.29 8.40
N VAL A 55 -9.98 -12.99 7.10
CA VAL A 55 -9.75 -11.62 6.62
C VAL A 55 -10.89 -10.69 7.03
N LYS A 56 -12.13 -11.17 7.02
CA LYS A 56 -13.27 -10.40 7.47
C LYS A 56 -13.17 -10.07 8.97
N GLU A 57 -12.85 -11.06 9.79
CA GLU A 57 -12.64 -10.87 11.23
C GLU A 57 -11.50 -9.88 11.51
N LEU A 58 -10.37 -9.99 10.79
CA LEU A 58 -9.27 -9.03 10.89
C LEU A 58 -9.72 -7.61 10.56
N ASN A 59 -10.52 -7.43 9.49
CA ASN A 59 -11.05 -6.12 9.12
C ASN A 59 -12.03 -5.56 10.15
N GLU A 60 -12.90 -6.40 10.72
CA GLU A 60 -13.87 -5.98 11.74
C GLU A 60 -13.18 -5.56 13.06
N ASN A 61 -12.06 -6.21 13.38
CA ASN A 61 -11.27 -5.91 14.57
C ASN A 61 -10.17 -4.84 14.32
N ALA A 62 -10.00 -4.38 13.08
CA ALA A 62 -9.00 -3.39 12.75
C ALA A 62 -9.31 -2.05 13.43
N LYS A 63 -8.31 -1.49 14.09
CA LYS A 63 -8.43 -0.14 14.65
C LYS A 63 -8.25 0.88 13.53
N PRO A 64 -9.18 1.83 13.38
CA PRO A 64 -9.02 2.88 12.40
C PRO A 64 -7.77 3.72 12.71
N SER A 65 -7.05 4.10 11.67
CA SER A 65 -5.95 5.05 11.82
C SER A 65 -6.47 6.39 12.33
N VAL A 66 -5.72 7.03 13.22
CA VAL A 66 -6.00 8.42 13.64
C VAL A 66 -5.92 9.42 12.48
N MET A 67 -5.35 8.99 11.36
CA MET A 67 -5.22 9.78 10.14
C MET A 67 -6.44 9.69 9.21
N ILE A 68 -7.45 8.88 9.53
CA ILE A 68 -8.65 8.78 8.67
C ILE A 68 -9.37 10.12 8.67
N GLY A 69 -9.55 10.67 7.46
CA GLY A 69 -10.18 11.99 7.24
C GLY A 69 -9.25 13.18 7.47
N PHE A 70 -7.99 12.95 7.85
CA PHE A 70 -7.01 14.02 7.95
C PHE A 70 -6.60 14.53 6.57
N ASN A 71 -6.66 15.86 6.39
CA ASN A 71 -6.11 16.56 5.23
C ASN A 71 -5.21 17.66 5.77
N LEU A 72 -3.94 17.61 5.44
CA LEU A 72 -2.97 18.63 5.85
C LEU A 72 -3.28 19.96 5.12
N ASP A 73 -3.52 21.01 5.89
CA ASP A 73 -3.53 22.39 5.36
C ASP A 73 -2.07 22.83 5.16
N THR A 74 -1.71 23.10 3.93
CA THR A 74 -0.34 23.44 3.54
C THR A 74 -0.08 24.94 3.42
N SER A 75 -1.07 25.79 3.69
CA SER A 75 -1.00 27.25 3.47
C SER A 75 0.17 27.92 4.20
N GLU A 76 0.53 27.43 5.39
CA GLU A 76 1.64 27.98 6.21
C GLU A 76 3.02 27.40 5.86
N ILE A 77 3.08 26.34 5.01
CA ILE A 77 4.31 25.58 4.71
C ILE A 77 4.57 25.42 3.20
N GLU A 78 3.92 26.20 2.36
CA GLU A 78 4.05 26.11 0.89
C GLU A 78 5.50 26.28 0.40
N THR A 79 6.25 27.18 1.03
CA THR A 79 7.64 27.45 0.69
C THR A 79 8.54 26.25 1.01
N GLU A 80 8.41 25.69 2.19
CA GLU A 80 9.16 24.51 2.64
C GLU A 80 8.83 23.29 1.79
N LEU A 81 7.57 23.09 1.46
CA LEU A 81 7.14 22.03 0.54
C LEU A 81 7.75 22.18 -0.85
N ALA A 82 7.77 23.41 -1.41
CA ALA A 82 8.39 23.65 -2.70
C ALA A 82 9.91 23.40 -2.67
N ASN A 83 10.60 23.84 -1.61
CA ASN A 83 12.01 23.62 -1.42
C ASN A 83 12.35 22.14 -1.26
N CYS A 84 11.61 21.40 -0.43
CA CYS A 84 11.81 19.96 -0.25
C CYS A 84 11.54 19.19 -1.55
N ARG A 85 10.53 19.59 -2.32
CA ARG A 85 10.25 19.00 -3.64
C ARG A 85 11.42 19.23 -4.61
N ALA A 86 12.02 20.41 -4.63
CA ALA A 86 13.18 20.70 -5.45
C ALA A 86 14.39 19.82 -5.09
N VAL A 87 14.62 19.57 -3.79
CA VAL A 87 15.64 18.62 -3.33
C VAL A 87 15.34 17.21 -3.84
N TYR A 88 14.09 16.72 -3.68
CA TYR A 88 13.67 15.42 -4.17
C TYR A 88 13.90 15.27 -5.68
N GLU A 89 13.43 16.22 -6.48
CA GLU A 89 13.55 16.21 -7.94
C GLU A 89 15.01 16.22 -8.40
N LYS A 90 15.90 16.93 -7.68
CA LYS A 90 17.33 16.97 -7.96
C LYS A 90 17.99 15.59 -7.88
N TYR A 91 17.60 14.78 -6.91
CA TYR A 91 18.27 13.51 -6.59
C TYR A 91 17.52 12.25 -7.01
N TYR A 92 16.22 12.36 -7.31
CA TYR A 92 15.34 11.22 -7.58
C TYR A 92 15.91 10.25 -8.62
N SER A 93 16.29 10.77 -9.79
CA SER A 93 16.77 9.95 -10.90
C SER A 93 18.07 9.20 -10.56
N GLU A 94 19.02 9.85 -9.91
CA GLU A 94 20.30 9.24 -9.54
C GLU A 94 20.13 8.18 -8.45
N LEU A 95 19.26 8.44 -7.46
CA LEU A 95 18.96 7.51 -6.37
C LEU A 95 18.32 6.22 -6.90
N PHE A 96 17.28 6.35 -7.71
CA PHE A 96 16.50 5.20 -8.20
C PHE A 96 17.20 4.39 -9.30
N THR A 97 18.13 4.98 -10.02
CA THR A 97 18.96 4.27 -11.01
C THR A 97 20.23 3.69 -10.43
N GLY A 98 20.57 4.00 -9.18
CA GLY A 98 21.84 3.57 -8.58
C GLY A 98 23.08 4.18 -9.27
N ALA A 99 22.95 5.35 -9.90
CA ALA A 99 24.05 6.03 -10.59
C ALA A 99 25.18 6.47 -9.62
N ARG A 100 24.85 6.59 -8.34
CA ARG A 100 25.79 6.85 -7.22
C ARG A 100 25.51 5.90 -6.08
N GLU A 101 26.43 5.83 -5.11
CA GLU A 101 26.24 4.98 -3.91
C GLU A 101 24.98 5.43 -3.14
N PRO A 102 23.94 4.58 -3.03
CA PRO A 102 22.64 5.01 -2.50
C PRO A 102 22.71 5.47 -1.04
N ARG A 103 23.56 4.87 -0.20
CA ARG A 103 23.67 5.22 1.22
C ARG A 103 24.21 6.62 1.42
N GLU A 104 25.27 6.96 0.69
CA GLU A 104 25.86 8.31 0.72
C GLU A 104 24.88 9.36 0.16
N MET A 105 24.10 8.99 -0.85
CA MET A 105 23.07 9.86 -1.40
C MET A 105 21.95 10.13 -0.40
N VAL A 106 21.49 9.13 0.32
CA VAL A 106 20.43 9.28 1.33
C VAL A 106 20.90 10.25 2.44
N GLU A 107 22.14 10.13 2.89
CA GLU A 107 22.71 11.07 3.88
C GLU A 107 22.69 12.52 3.34
N THR A 108 23.18 12.71 2.10
CA THR A 108 23.19 14.04 1.45
C THR A 108 21.78 14.60 1.27
N ILE A 109 20.81 13.75 0.84
CA ILE A 109 19.42 14.14 0.64
C ILE A 109 18.78 14.57 1.96
N ASN A 110 19.00 13.82 3.04
CA ASN A 110 18.49 14.15 4.36
C ASN A 110 19.00 15.49 4.85
N GLU A 111 20.30 15.75 4.73
CA GLU A 111 20.89 17.05 5.09
C GLU A 111 20.31 18.22 4.28
N GLU A 112 20.08 18.02 2.98
CA GLU A 112 19.48 19.07 2.14
C GLU A 112 17.98 19.26 2.45
N LEU A 113 17.25 18.20 2.77
CA LEU A 113 15.85 18.28 3.19
C LEU A 113 15.69 19.01 4.52
N GLU A 114 16.59 18.78 5.49
CA GLU A 114 16.59 19.52 6.76
C GLU A 114 16.79 21.03 6.51
N LYS A 115 17.76 21.40 5.67
CA LYS A 115 17.99 22.79 5.28
C LYS A 115 16.84 23.40 4.48
N ALA A 116 16.09 22.58 3.74
CA ALA A 116 14.93 22.98 2.95
C ALA A 116 13.66 23.20 3.79
N GLY A 117 13.67 22.85 5.08
CA GLY A 117 12.54 23.06 6.00
C GLY A 117 11.72 21.81 6.28
N TRP A 118 12.28 20.62 6.09
CA TRP A 118 11.59 19.36 6.36
C TRP A 118 11.03 19.26 7.78
N GLU A 119 11.77 19.74 8.79
CA GLU A 119 11.29 19.72 10.17
C GLU A 119 10.09 20.64 10.39
N THR A 120 10.07 21.81 9.76
CA THR A 120 8.92 22.74 9.81
C THR A 120 7.64 22.07 9.26
N ILE A 121 7.77 21.30 8.16
CA ILE A 121 6.65 20.55 7.59
C ILE A 121 6.15 19.50 8.59
N ARG A 122 7.07 18.76 9.22
CA ARG A 122 6.72 17.72 10.22
C ARG A 122 6.03 18.32 11.44
N GLU A 123 6.54 19.41 11.97
CA GLU A 123 5.97 20.10 13.14
C GLU A 123 4.56 20.62 12.85
N GLU A 124 4.34 21.25 11.71
CA GLU A 124 3.01 21.73 11.33
C GLU A 124 2.04 20.56 11.10
N ALA A 125 2.47 19.49 10.42
CA ALA A 125 1.64 18.30 10.26
C ALA A 125 1.26 17.68 11.61
N GLN A 126 2.20 17.56 12.54
CA GLN A 126 1.94 17.02 13.87
C GLN A 126 0.98 17.92 14.68
N LYS A 127 1.16 19.21 14.62
CA LYS A 127 0.28 20.20 15.27
C LYS A 127 -1.17 20.07 14.76
N GLN A 128 -1.36 19.92 13.46
CA GLN A 128 -2.69 19.75 12.87
C GLN A 128 -3.33 18.41 13.25
N ILE A 129 -2.54 17.32 13.29
CA ILE A 129 -3.01 16.01 13.76
C ILE A 129 -3.45 16.08 15.23
N ASP A 130 -2.66 16.75 16.07
CA ASP A 130 -2.97 16.86 17.50
C ASP A 130 -4.19 17.74 17.77
N ALA A 131 -4.48 18.69 16.88
CA ALA A 131 -5.67 19.52 16.95
C ALA A 131 -6.96 18.77 16.54
N GLN A 132 -6.86 17.59 15.90
CA GLN A 132 -8.01 16.76 15.54
C GLN A 132 -8.43 15.77 16.66
N LYS A 133 -7.59 15.55 17.64
CA LYS A 133 -7.91 14.67 18.81
C LYS A 133 -8.84 15.38 19.77
#